data_7c0173d5fa43192d68f52a5fcbf20b31
#
_entry.id   7c0173d5fa43192d68f52a5fcbf20b31
#
_cell.length_a   1.000
_cell.length_b   1.000
_cell.length_c   1.000
_cell.angle_alpha   90.00
_cell.angle_beta   90.00
_cell.angle_gamma   90.00
#
_symmetry.space_group_name_H-M   'P 1'
#
loop_
_entity.id
_entity.type
_entity.pdbx_description
1 polymer ?
#
loop_
_entity_poly.entity_id
_entity_poly.type
_entity_poly.pdbx_seq_one_letter_code
_entity_poly.pdbx_strand_id
1 'polypeptide(L)'
;HANPKLVKTIKDQSKKLWHVSNAFEIPEGEKLAKKLCKKTFADYVIFQNSGAEATEAAIKVARKYFYSIGKSNKTRILCIKNSFHGRTLATIFASGSKKMTEGFGHVGGFDHFTFGDHESLKNKITKHTAAIMVETIMGEGGIKVIPDWCLRELRKLCDKKKILLILDEVQCGISRSGDFFAFEKSKVKPDIVPIAKGIGGGFPIGAVLMNKKVATGMTPGTHGSTFGGNPLAMAVGNTVMDIVSTKKFLNNV
;
A
#
# COMPACT_ATOMS: atom_id res chain seq x y z
N HIS A 1 3.30 12.19 18.29
CA HIS A 1 1.98 11.63 18.54
C HIS A 1 1.25 12.44 19.59
N ALA A 2 0.03 12.07 19.95
CA ALA A 2 -0.85 12.86 20.82
C ALA A 2 -1.14 14.28 20.29
N ASN A 3 -1.21 14.45 18.97
CA ASN A 3 -1.64 15.73 18.39
C ASN A 3 -3.01 16.14 18.95
N PRO A 4 -3.20 17.39 19.44
CA PRO A 4 -4.44 17.79 20.10
C PRO A 4 -5.71 17.58 19.26
N LYS A 5 -5.64 17.77 17.93
CA LYS A 5 -6.77 17.52 17.03
C LYS A 5 -7.11 16.04 16.96
N LEU A 6 -6.11 15.15 16.93
CA LEU A 6 -6.33 13.70 16.93
C LEU A 6 -6.88 13.23 18.28
N VAL A 7 -6.34 13.75 19.39
CA VAL A 7 -6.86 13.44 20.74
C VAL A 7 -8.33 13.85 20.85
N LYS A 8 -8.69 15.05 20.38
CA LYS A 8 -10.09 15.52 20.35
C LYS A 8 -10.96 14.59 19.50
N THR A 9 -10.51 14.22 18.29
CA THR A 9 -11.25 13.33 17.40
C THR A 9 -11.52 11.97 18.05
N ILE A 10 -10.50 11.37 18.71
CA ILE A 10 -10.65 10.10 19.42
C ILE A 10 -11.68 10.24 20.56
N LYS A 11 -11.57 11.29 21.38
CA LYS A 11 -12.51 11.54 22.47
C LYS A 11 -13.96 11.72 21.97
N ASP A 12 -14.15 12.43 20.87
CA ASP A 12 -15.48 12.69 20.33
C ASP A 12 -16.07 11.42 19.68
N GLN A 13 -15.28 10.68 18.90
CA GLN A 13 -15.74 9.47 18.24
C GLN A 13 -15.90 8.28 19.20
N SER A 14 -15.08 8.20 20.26
CA SER A 14 -15.17 7.12 21.25
C SER A 14 -16.47 7.12 22.07
N LYS A 15 -17.19 8.23 22.10
CA LYS A 15 -18.53 8.34 22.69
C LYS A 15 -19.65 7.86 21.76
N LYS A 16 -19.31 7.47 20.54
CA LYS A 16 -20.24 6.99 19.52
C LYS A 16 -19.94 5.52 19.23
N LEU A 17 -20.12 5.11 17.99
CA LEU A 17 -19.86 3.77 17.52
C LEU A 17 -18.36 3.56 17.26
N TRP A 18 -17.77 2.53 17.86
CA TRP A 18 -16.37 2.16 17.69
C TRP A 18 -16.18 1.24 16.49
N HIS A 19 -17.09 0.27 16.35
CA HIS A 19 -17.05 -0.76 15.32
C HIS A 19 -18.47 -1.12 14.90
N VAL A 20 -18.62 -1.45 13.62
CA VAL A 20 -19.81 -2.06 13.02
C VAL A 20 -19.34 -2.93 11.87
N SER A 21 -20.12 -3.97 11.57
CA SER A 21 -19.84 -4.84 10.41
C SER A 21 -19.78 -4.04 9.10
N ASN A 22 -18.89 -4.44 8.20
CA ASN A 22 -18.79 -3.88 6.84
C ASN A 22 -20.04 -4.14 5.96
N ALA A 23 -21.05 -4.82 6.51
CA ALA A 23 -22.38 -4.93 5.90
C ALA A 23 -23.21 -3.63 6.03
N PHE A 24 -22.78 -2.69 6.88
CA PHE A 24 -23.41 -1.40 7.09
C PHE A 24 -22.57 -0.28 6.48
N GLU A 25 -23.22 0.81 6.12
CA GLU A 25 -22.54 2.02 5.69
C GLU A 25 -21.78 2.66 6.85
N ILE A 26 -20.54 3.10 6.58
CA ILE A 26 -19.66 3.78 7.55
C ILE A 26 -19.32 5.16 6.96
N PRO A 27 -20.07 6.21 7.31
CA PRO A 27 -19.89 7.54 6.72
C PRO A 27 -18.48 8.11 6.85
N GLU A 28 -17.82 7.86 7.99
CA GLU A 28 -16.41 8.26 8.21
C GLU A 28 -15.47 7.56 7.23
N GLY A 29 -15.73 6.29 6.92
CA GLY A 29 -14.97 5.49 5.95
C GLY A 29 -15.15 6.01 4.53
N GLU A 30 -16.40 6.25 4.13
CA GLU A 30 -16.68 6.83 2.81
C GLU A 30 -16.04 8.21 2.63
N LYS A 31 -16.11 9.06 3.67
CA LYS A 31 -15.48 10.38 3.66
C LYS A 31 -13.98 10.28 3.47
N LEU A 32 -13.31 9.36 4.20
CA LEU A 32 -11.87 9.14 4.05
C LEU A 32 -11.52 8.59 2.68
N ALA A 33 -12.26 7.62 2.16
CA ALA A 33 -12.07 7.08 0.81
C ALA A 33 -12.20 8.17 -0.26
N LYS A 34 -13.25 9.00 -0.19
CA LYS A 34 -13.46 10.14 -1.11
C LYS A 34 -12.29 11.15 -1.05
N LYS A 35 -11.75 11.45 0.16
CA LYS A 35 -10.57 12.31 0.30
C LYS A 35 -9.33 11.71 -0.34
N LEU A 36 -9.06 10.42 -0.12
CA LEU A 36 -7.92 9.71 -0.67
C LEU A 36 -8.00 9.64 -2.20
N CYS A 37 -9.15 9.24 -2.75
CA CYS A 37 -9.34 9.18 -4.21
C CYS A 37 -9.21 10.58 -4.86
N LYS A 38 -9.77 11.62 -4.23
CA LYS A 38 -9.64 13.00 -4.75
C LYS A 38 -8.20 13.51 -4.74
N LYS A 39 -7.40 13.08 -3.76
CA LYS A 39 -6.01 13.54 -3.57
C LYS A 39 -5.00 12.76 -4.41
N THR A 40 -5.30 11.54 -4.83
CA THR A 40 -4.35 10.59 -5.40
C THR A 40 -4.78 10.07 -6.77
N PHE A 41 -4.03 9.09 -7.30
CA PHE A 41 -4.36 8.39 -8.56
C PHE A 41 -5.50 7.36 -8.41
N ALA A 42 -5.90 7.05 -7.17
CA ALA A 42 -6.77 5.92 -6.87
C ALA A 42 -8.25 6.22 -7.18
N ASP A 43 -8.95 5.20 -7.66
CA ASP A 43 -10.40 5.21 -7.83
C ASP A 43 -11.10 4.46 -6.68
N TYR A 44 -10.40 3.53 -6.01
CA TYR A 44 -10.93 2.68 -4.94
C TYR A 44 -9.94 2.53 -3.79
N VAL A 45 -10.49 2.33 -2.59
CA VAL A 45 -9.75 2.12 -1.34
C VAL A 45 -10.33 0.91 -0.59
N ILE A 46 -9.46 0.04 -0.07
CA ILE A 46 -9.82 -1.01 0.89
C ILE A 46 -9.11 -0.66 2.20
N PHE A 47 -9.86 -0.48 3.28
CA PHE A 47 -9.30 -0.18 4.59
C PHE A 47 -8.87 -1.44 5.34
N GLN A 48 -7.77 -1.33 6.08
CA GLN A 48 -7.12 -2.34 6.90
C GLN A 48 -6.71 -1.72 8.24
N ASN A 49 -6.06 -2.50 9.12
CA ASN A 49 -5.63 -2.02 10.44
C ASN A 49 -4.11 -1.79 10.55
N SER A 50 -3.34 -2.31 9.61
CA SER A 50 -1.87 -2.26 9.66
C SER A 50 -1.25 -2.21 8.26
N GLY A 51 0.06 -1.89 8.21
CA GLY A 51 0.82 -1.95 6.97
C GLY A 51 0.98 -3.36 6.42
N ALA A 52 1.15 -4.36 7.29
CA ALA A 52 1.24 -5.75 6.87
C ALA A 52 -0.07 -6.22 6.20
N GLU A 53 -1.23 -5.91 6.80
CA GLU A 53 -2.53 -6.20 6.19
C GLU A 53 -2.73 -5.46 4.86
N ALA A 54 -2.31 -4.20 4.78
CA ALA A 54 -2.39 -3.42 3.55
C ALA A 54 -1.52 -4.05 2.44
N THR A 55 -0.31 -4.50 2.76
CA THR A 55 0.55 -5.18 1.79
C THR A 55 0.00 -6.55 1.39
N GLU A 56 -0.52 -7.33 2.34
CA GLU A 56 -1.23 -8.60 2.04
C GLU A 56 -2.40 -8.37 1.08
N ALA A 57 -3.21 -7.35 1.34
CA ALA A 57 -4.32 -6.99 0.47
C ALA A 57 -3.83 -6.53 -0.92
N ALA A 58 -2.74 -5.76 -1.02
CA ALA A 58 -2.15 -5.35 -2.29
C ALA A 58 -1.69 -6.56 -3.14
N ILE A 59 -1.05 -7.55 -2.51
CA ILE A 59 -0.66 -8.83 -3.14
C ILE A 59 -1.92 -9.57 -3.64
N LYS A 60 -2.96 -9.66 -2.81
CA LYS A 60 -4.24 -10.30 -3.14
C LYS A 60 -4.92 -9.59 -4.32
N VAL A 61 -4.98 -8.26 -4.31
CA VAL A 61 -5.55 -7.45 -5.41
C VAL A 61 -4.84 -7.76 -6.72
N ALA A 62 -3.50 -7.76 -6.73
CA ALA A 62 -2.71 -8.04 -7.93
C ALA A 62 -3.00 -9.44 -8.49
N ARG A 63 -3.01 -10.47 -7.64
CA ARG A 63 -3.29 -11.86 -8.04
C ARG A 63 -4.74 -12.02 -8.51
N LYS A 64 -5.69 -11.44 -7.79
CA LYS A 64 -7.13 -11.55 -8.10
C LYS A 64 -7.48 -10.84 -9.41
N TYR A 65 -6.85 -9.70 -9.70
CA TYR A 65 -7.00 -9.04 -10.99
C TYR A 65 -6.62 -9.95 -12.16
N PHE A 66 -5.46 -10.61 -12.11
CA PHE A 66 -5.08 -11.51 -13.20
C PHE A 66 -5.98 -12.74 -13.30
N TYR A 67 -6.44 -13.26 -12.17
CA TYR A 67 -7.44 -14.33 -12.17
C TYR A 67 -8.74 -13.89 -12.87
N SER A 68 -9.25 -12.70 -12.55
CA SER A 68 -10.52 -12.20 -13.10
C SER A 68 -10.50 -11.95 -14.63
N ILE A 69 -9.31 -11.72 -15.19
CA ILE A 69 -9.12 -11.55 -16.64
C ILE A 69 -8.62 -12.82 -17.34
N GLY A 70 -8.81 -13.99 -16.74
CA GLY A 70 -8.44 -15.30 -17.33
C GLY A 70 -6.95 -15.60 -17.37
N LYS A 71 -6.10 -14.89 -16.59
CA LYS A 71 -4.65 -15.10 -16.52
C LYS A 71 -4.22 -15.64 -15.15
N SER A 72 -4.91 -16.68 -14.69
CA SER A 72 -4.75 -17.26 -13.34
C SER A 72 -3.34 -17.76 -13.02
N ASN A 73 -2.50 -18.00 -14.04
CA ASN A 73 -1.10 -18.38 -13.88
C ASN A 73 -0.17 -17.20 -13.50
N LYS A 74 -0.65 -15.94 -13.58
CA LYS A 74 0.11 -14.76 -13.15
C LYS A 74 -0.10 -14.51 -11.65
N THR A 75 0.74 -15.10 -10.82
CA THR A 75 0.63 -15.05 -9.35
C THR A 75 1.89 -14.58 -8.65
N ARG A 76 3.02 -14.50 -9.36
CA ARG A 76 4.31 -14.16 -8.75
C ARG A 76 4.49 -12.66 -8.61
N ILE A 77 4.99 -12.23 -7.45
CA ILE A 77 5.32 -10.85 -7.16
C ILE A 77 6.84 -10.73 -7.12
N LEU A 78 7.38 -9.81 -7.91
CA LEU A 78 8.82 -9.55 -8.00
C LEU A 78 9.16 -8.36 -7.09
N CYS A 79 10.01 -8.60 -6.08
CA CYS A 79 10.35 -7.63 -5.04
C CYS A 79 11.86 -7.38 -4.97
N ILE A 80 12.28 -6.30 -4.29
CA ILE A 80 13.69 -6.04 -4.00
C ILE A 80 14.13 -6.88 -2.80
N LYS A 81 15.30 -7.51 -2.88
CA LYS A 81 15.92 -8.21 -1.73
C LYS A 81 16.14 -7.25 -0.56
N ASN A 82 15.87 -7.74 0.65
CA ASN A 82 16.03 -6.99 1.91
C ASN A 82 15.15 -5.73 1.98
N SER A 83 14.02 -5.73 1.28
CA SER A 83 12.95 -4.76 1.49
C SER A 83 12.17 -5.08 2.77
N PHE A 84 11.26 -4.18 3.15
CA PHE A 84 10.37 -4.40 4.30
C PHE A 84 8.91 -4.17 3.90
N HIS A 85 8.13 -5.25 3.86
CA HIS A 85 6.72 -5.21 3.47
C HIS A 85 5.75 -5.63 4.57
N GLY A 86 6.25 -5.96 5.77
CA GLY A 86 5.47 -6.40 6.92
C GLY A 86 6.03 -7.63 7.62
N ARG A 87 5.26 -8.19 8.55
CA ARG A 87 5.66 -9.32 9.40
C ARG A 87 4.72 -10.53 9.31
N THR A 88 3.74 -10.52 8.43
CA THR A 88 2.96 -11.72 8.09
C THR A 88 3.76 -12.66 7.20
N LEU A 89 3.35 -13.92 7.07
CA LEU A 89 4.11 -14.91 6.29
C LEU A 89 4.36 -14.45 4.85
N ALA A 90 3.32 -13.98 4.12
CA ALA A 90 3.54 -13.54 2.75
C ALA A 90 4.44 -12.30 2.68
N THR A 91 4.30 -11.34 3.62
CA THR A 91 5.09 -10.10 3.58
C THR A 91 6.56 -10.30 3.94
N ILE A 92 6.91 -11.24 4.84
CA ILE A 92 8.31 -11.57 5.11
C ILE A 92 8.96 -12.29 3.92
N PHE A 93 8.22 -13.15 3.22
CA PHE A 93 8.73 -13.79 2.00
C PHE A 93 8.81 -12.80 0.83
N ALA A 94 7.92 -11.82 0.73
CA ALA A 94 8.03 -10.71 -0.20
C ALA A 94 9.30 -9.86 0.05
N SER A 95 9.71 -9.70 1.31
CA SER A 95 10.91 -8.93 1.68
C SER A 95 12.23 -9.56 1.21
N GLY A 96 12.28 -10.86 0.98
CA GLY A 96 13.47 -11.58 0.51
C GLY A 96 14.66 -11.52 1.48
N SER A 97 14.40 -11.35 2.77
CA SER A 97 15.40 -11.31 3.85
C SER A 97 15.46 -12.65 4.55
N LYS A 98 16.63 -13.33 4.49
CA LYS A 98 16.86 -14.61 5.18
C LYS A 98 16.60 -14.47 6.69
N LYS A 99 17.06 -13.38 7.30
CA LYS A 99 16.85 -13.08 8.73
C LYS A 99 15.37 -13.05 9.12
N MET A 100 14.48 -12.64 8.19
CA MET A 100 13.05 -12.55 8.46
C MET A 100 12.30 -13.85 8.19
N THR A 101 12.82 -14.72 7.32
CA THR A 101 12.12 -15.92 6.84
C THR A 101 12.62 -17.22 7.48
N GLU A 102 13.81 -17.21 8.11
CA GLU A 102 14.41 -18.40 8.73
C GLU A 102 13.51 -18.96 9.83
N GLY A 103 13.24 -20.27 9.78
CA GLY A 103 12.41 -20.98 10.74
C GLY A 103 10.90 -20.91 10.50
N PHE A 104 10.41 -20.12 9.51
CA PHE A 104 8.98 -19.96 9.24
C PHE A 104 8.46 -20.79 8.05
N GLY A 105 9.21 -21.82 7.63
CA GLY A 105 8.84 -22.64 6.48
C GLY A 105 9.03 -21.91 5.16
N HIS A 106 8.24 -22.28 4.13
CA HIS A 106 8.32 -21.65 2.81
C HIS A 106 6.95 -21.17 2.33
N VAL A 107 6.87 -19.89 1.94
CA VAL A 107 5.71 -19.32 1.24
C VAL A 107 6.13 -18.91 -0.16
N GLY A 108 5.61 -19.61 -1.16
CA GLY A 108 5.92 -19.38 -2.56
C GLY A 108 5.23 -18.16 -3.16
N GLY A 109 5.58 -17.87 -4.42
CA GLY A 109 4.95 -16.81 -5.20
C GLY A 109 5.67 -15.47 -5.15
N PHE A 110 6.92 -15.46 -4.66
CA PHE A 110 7.78 -14.29 -4.65
C PHE A 110 9.08 -14.57 -5.39
N ASP A 111 9.55 -13.57 -6.14
CA ASP A 111 10.85 -13.52 -6.79
C ASP A 111 11.59 -12.28 -6.33
N HIS A 112 12.93 -12.30 -6.36
CA HIS A 112 13.70 -11.20 -5.82
C HIS A 112 14.81 -10.76 -6.77
N PHE A 113 15.03 -9.44 -6.85
CA PHE A 113 16.16 -8.84 -7.53
C PHE A 113 16.93 -7.92 -6.57
N THR A 114 18.16 -7.58 -6.89
CA THR A 114 19.00 -6.71 -6.06
C THR A 114 18.72 -5.25 -6.40
N PHE A 115 18.68 -4.37 -5.38
CA PHE A 115 18.55 -2.93 -5.59
C PHE A 115 19.67 -2.40 -6.50
N GLY A 116 19.30 -1.65 -7.55
CA GLY A 116 20.24 -1.10 -8.53
C GLY A 116 20.65 -2.06 -9.64
N ASP A 117 20.30 -3.35 -9.56
CA ASP A 117 20.60 -4.35 -10.59
C ASP A 117 19.43 -4.47 -11.59
N HIS A 118 19.49 -3.66 -12.64
CA HIS A 118 18.46 -3.61 -13.69
C HIS A 118 18.43 -4.84 -14.57
N GLU A 119 19.54 -5.53 -14.70
CA GLU A 119 19.62 -6.78 -15.48
C GLU A 119 18.95 -7.92 -14.72
N SER A 120 19.28 -8.10 -13.45
CA SER A 120 18.60 -9.06 -12.57
C SER A 120 17.10 -8.83 -12.56
N LEU A 121 16.64 -7.57 -12.46
CA LEU A 121 15.21 -7.24 -12.56
C LEU A 121 14.58 -7.78 -13.85
N LYS A 122 15.18 -7.48 -15.01
CA LYS A 122 14.65 -7.90 -16.32
C LYS A 122 14.60 -9.41 -16.46
N ASN A 123 15.66 -10.10 -16.02
CA ASN A 123 15.83 -11.57 -16.15
C ASN A 123 14.88 -12.34 -15.20
N LYS A 124 14.42 -11.73 -14.12
CA LYS A 124 13.47 -12.34 -13.18
C LYS A 124 12.01 -12.21 -13.60
N ILE A 125 11.69 -11.36 -14.58
CA ILE A 125 10.32 -11.25 -15.09
C ILE A 125 9.99 -12.45 -15.96
N THR A 126 8.99 -13.23 -15.57
CA THR A 126 8.52 -14.43 -16.29
C THR A 126 7.07 -14.27 -16.75
N LYS A 127 6.57 -15.26 -17.49
CA LYS A 127 5.14 -15.34 -17.85
C LYS A 127 4.20 -15.42 -16.63
N HIS A 128 4.73 -15.82 -15.47
CA HIS A 128 3.99 -15.95 -14.22
C HIS A 128 4.04 -14.69 -13.34
N THR A 129 4.83 -13.68 -13.70
CA THR A 129 4.93 -12.43 -12.95
C THR A 129 3.62 -11.65 -13.08
N ALA A 130 2.99 -11.36 -11.94
CA ALA A 130 1.80 -10.51 -11.82
C ALA A 130 2.18 -9.04 -11.61
N ALA A 131 3.11 -8.77 -10.71
CA ALA A 131 3.49 -7.41 -10.35
C ALA A 131 4.97 -7.29 -9.98
N ILE A 132 5.49 -6.08 -10.10
CA ILE A 132 6.69 -5.62 -9.39
C ILE A 132 6.19 -4.83 -8.18
N MET A 133 6.70 -5.16 -6.98
CA MET A 133 6.39 -4.45 -5.74
C MET A 133 7.68 -3.92 -5.12
N VAL A 134 7.75 -2.62 -4.89
CA VAL A 134 8.92 -1.94 -4.32
C VAL A 134 8.48 -0.86 -3.33
N GLU A 135 9.29 -0.64 -2.29
CA GLU A 135 9.19 0.59 -1.49
C GLU A 135 9.78 1.74 -2.32
N THR A 136 9.07 2.87 -2.43
CA THR A 136 9.61 4.06 -3.13
C THR A 136 10.90 4.56 -2.46
N ILE A 137 10.93 4.47 -1.13
CA ILE A 137 12.12 4.65 -0.30
C ILE A 137 12.21 3.44 0.62
N MET A 138 13.22 2.61 0.43
CA MET A 138 13.48 1.45 1.29
C MET A 138 13.94 1.93 2.67
N GLY A 139 13.07 1.85 3.67
CA GLY A 139 13.38 2.31 5.01
C GLY A 139 14.34 1.36 5.73
N GLU A 140 13.88 0.17 6.08
CA GLU A 140 14.66 -0.87 6.79
C GLU A 140 15.83 -1.39 5.95
N GLY A 141 15.76 -1.27 4.63
CA GLY A 141 16.82 -1.65 3.70
C GLY A 141 17.99 -0.66 3.60
N GLY A 142 18.05 0.36 4.49
CA GLY A 142 19.16 1.32 4.60
C GLY A 142 18.89 2.68 3.95
N ILE A 143 17.65 3.14 3.97
CA ILE A 143 17.17 4.45 3.46
C ILE A 143 17.62 4.66 1.99
N LYS A 144 17.31 3.68 1.14
CA LYS A 144 17.65 3.74 -0.28
C LYS A 144 16.48 4.30 -1.08
N VAL A 145 16.70 5.44 -1.72
CA VAL A 145 15.70 6.10 -2.56
C VAL A 145 15.75 5.54 -3.98
N ILE A 146 14.61 5.15 -4.53
CA ILE A 146 14.52 4.84 -5.96
C ILE A 146 14.43 6.17 -6.72
N PRO A 147 15.40 6.48 -7.62
CA PRO A 147 15.37 7.73 -8.38
C PRO A 147 14.10 7.86 -9.25
N ASP A 148 13.63 9.08 -9.45
CA ASP A 148 12.42 9.35 -10.25
C ASP A 148 12.50 8.78 -11.67
N TRP A 149 13.66 8.85 -12.32
CA TRP A 149 13.84 8.25 -13.64
C TRP A 149 13.68 6.73 -13.60
N CYS A 150 14.14 6.08 -12.54
CA CYS A 150 14.03 4.64 -12.37
C CYS A 150 12.57 4.23 -12.14
N LEU A 151 11.80 4.98 -11.36
CA LEU A 151 10.35 4.77 -11.22
C LEU A 151 9.63 4.88 -12.57
N ARG A 152 10.00 5.87 -13.41
CA ARG A 152 9.45 5.99 -14.76
C ARG A 152 9.78 4.78 -15.64
N GLU A 153 11.00 4.30 -15.60
CA GLU A 153 11.40 3.10 -16.35
C GLU A 153 10.72 1.83 -15.83
N LEU A 154 10.53 1.70 -14.50
CA LEU A 154 9.74 0.61 -13.92
C LEU A 154 8.29 0.64 -14.43
N ARG A 155 7.66 1.82 -14.50
CA ARG A 155 6.30 1.94 -15.06
C ARG A 155 6.25 1.50 -16.52
N LYS A 156 7.16 2.00 -17.36
CA LYS A 156 7.27 1.60 -18.77
C LYS A 156 7.49 0.09 -18.92
N LEU A 157 8.36 -0.47 -18.08
CA LEU A 157 8.64 -1.92 -18.08
C LEU A 157 7.38 -2.72 -17.72
N CYS A 158 6.66 -2.32 -16.69
CA CYS A 158 5.41 -2.96 -16.29
C CYS A 158 4.36 -2.89 -17.41
N ASP A 159 4.22 -1.75 -18.07
CA ASP A 159 3.29 -1.58 -19.19
C ASP A 159 3.66 -2.49 -20.36
N LYS A 160 4.94 -2.49 -20.78
CA LYS A 160 5.46 -3.34 -21.85
C LYS A 160 5.25 -4.84 -21.58
N LYS A 161 5.47 -5.26 -20.33
CA LYS A 161 5.33 -6.68 -19.89
C LYS A 161 3.89 -7.05 -19.50
N LYS A 162 2.96 -6.09 -19.51
CA LYS A 162 1.56 -6.27 -19.09
C LYS A 162 1.47 -6.88 -17.68
N ILE A 163 2.22 -6.32 -16.74
CA ILE A 163 2.23 -6.61 -15.31
C ILE A 163 1.91 -5.34 -14.51
N LEU A 164 1.61 -5.49 -13.22
CA LEU A 164 1.23 -4.37 -12.37
C LEU A 164 2.45 -3.75 -11.67
N LEU A 165 2.34 -2.47 -11.32
CA LEU A 165 3.28 -1.77 -10.46
C LEU A 165 2.62 -1.49 -9.11
N ILE A 166 3.22 -2.02 -8.05
CA ILE A 166 2.85 -1.77 -6.65
C ILE A 166 3.95 -0.92 -6.03
N LEU A 167 3.61 0.28 -5.58
CA LEU A 167 4.52 1.14 -4.82
C LEU A 167 4.12 1.11 -3.34
N ASP A 168 4.96 0.52 -2.51
CA ASP A 168 4.74 0.44 -1.07
C ASP A 168 5.10 1.78 -0.42
N GLU A 169 4.07 2.50 -0.02
CA GLU A 169 4.14 3.81 0.64
C GLU A 169 3.78 3.73 2.14
N VAL A 170 3.82 2.55 2.72
CA VAL A 170 3.51 2.35 4.14
C VAL A 170 4.41 3.18 5.04
N GLN A 171 5.69 3.33 4.70
CA GLN A 171 6.63 4.11 5.50
C GLN A 171 6.87 5.51 4.94
N CYS A 172 7.09 5.64 3.65
CA CYS A 172 7.50 6.90 3.02
C CYS A 172 6.34 7.79 2.57
N GLY A 173 5.10 7.26 2.52
CA GLY A 173 3.91 7.99 2.10
C GLY A 173 3.29 8.88 3.18
N ILE A 174 2.12 9.39 2.84
CA ILE A 174 1.30 10.24 3.71
C ILE A 174 2.10 11.43 4.26
N SER A 175 2.69 12.16 3.34
CA SER A 175 3.46 13.39 3.60
C SER A 175 4.77 13.21 4.39
N ARG A 176 5.26 11.95 4.56
CA ARG A 176 6.49 11.69 5.31
C ARG A 176 7.74 12.26 4.65
N SER A 177 7.77 12.34 3.33
CA SER A 177 8.94 12.73 2.52
C SER A 177 8.84 14.14 1.91
N GLY A 178 7.87 14.96 2.33
CA GLY A 178 7.65 16.31 1.80
C GLY A 178 6.63 16.37 0.65
N ASP A 179 6.33 15.26 0.00
CA ASP A 179 5.21 15.10 -0.92
C ASP A 179 4.16 14.17 -0.29
N PHE A 180 2.93 14.17 -0.78
CA PHE A 180 1.89 13.30 -0.21
C PHE A 180 2.26 11.82 -0.38
N PHE A 181 2.76 11.44 -1.56
CA PHE A 181 3.48 10.18 -1.80
C PHE A 181 4.90 10.46 -2.27
N ALA A 182 5.86 9.63 -1.83
CA ALA A 182 7.26 9.79 -2.19
C ALA A 182 7.50 9.68 -3.71
N PHE A 183 6.64 8.98 -4.45
CA PHE A 183 6.75 8.84 -5.89
C PHE A 183 6.17 10.03 -6.70
N GLU A 184 5.49 11.01 -6.10
CA GLU A 184 4.76 12.06 -6.85
C GLU A 184 5.66 12.86 -7.80
N LYS A 185 6.90 13.16 -7.40
CA LYS A 185 7.89 13.85 -8.26
C LYS A 185 8.20 13.10 -9.54
N SER A 186 8.15 11.79 -9.52
CA SER A 186 8.36 10.94 -10.70
C SER A 186 7.24 11.08 -11.73
N LYS A 187 6.05 11.59 -11.33
CA LYS A 187 4.81 11.64 -12.13
C LYS A 187 4.31 10.26 -12.59
N VAL A 188 4.77 9.20 -11.95
CA VAL A 188 4.31 7.82 -12.21
C VAL A 188 2.94 7.60 -11.59
N LYS A 189 2.08 6.89 -12.30
CA LYS A 189 0.81 6.37 -11.76
C LYS A 189 0.96 4.87 -11.53
N PRO A 190 1.09 4.41 -10.27
CA PRO A 190 1.10 2.99 -9.95
C PRO A 190 -0.30 2.38 -10.16
N ASP A 191 -0.37 1.05 -10.14
CA ASP A 191 -1.66 0.36 -10.17
C ASP A 191 -2.23 0.18 -8.76
N ILE A 192 -1.36 -0.04 -7.77
CA ILE A 192 -1.72 -0.33 -6.37
C ILE A 192 -0.72 0.36 -5.43
N VAL A 193 -1.20 0.93 -4.34
CA VAL A 193 -0.39 1.55 -3.28
C VAL A 193 -0.92 1.14 -1.91
N PRO A 194 -0.23 0.28 -1.16
CA PRO A 194 -0.50 0.09 0.27
C PRO A 194 0.03 1.29 1.06
N ILE A 195 -0.77 1.73 2.04
CA ILE A 195 -0.45 2.80 2.99
C ILE A 195 -0.78 2.38 4.42
N ALA A 196 -0.06 2.94 5.40
CA ALA A 196 -0.34 2.81 6.82
C ALA A 196 0.39 3.90 7.62
N LYS A 197 0.82 3.60 8.81
CA LYS A 197 1.64 4.48 9.67
C LYS A 197 1.14 5.93 9.69
N GLY A 198 1.62 6.76 8.76
CA GLY A 198 1.28 8.19 8.67
C GLY A 198 -0.21 8.48 8.63
N ILE A 199 -1.01 7.66 7.92
CA ILE A 199 -2.46 7.87 7.79
C ILE A 199 -3.21 7.78 9.13
N GLY A 200 -2.67 7.05 10.10
CA GLY A 200 -3.24 6.93 11.44
C GLY A 200 -2.72 7.97 12.43
N GLY A 201 -1.60 8.66 12.12
CA GLY A 201 -0.97 9.61 13.05
C GLY A 201 -0.61 9.01 14.41
N GLY A 202 -0.44 7.70 14.49
CA GLY A 202 -0.21 6.89 15.68
C GLY A 202 -1.35 5.91 16.01
N PHE A 203 -2.53 6.09 15.42
CA PHE A 203 -3.64 5.14 15.52
C PHE A 203 -3.49 4.01 14.47
N PRO A 204 -3.83 2.74 14.79
CA PRO A 204 -3.73 1.63 13.83
C PRO A 204 -4.68 1.81 12.65
N ILE A 205 -4.13 2.11 11.48
CA ILE A 205 -4.83 2.20 10.20
C ILE A 205 -3.90 1.70 9.10
N GLY A 206 -4.44 0.90 8.20
CA GLY A 206 -3.85 0.58 6.91
C GLY A 206 -4.89 0.76 5.81
N ALA A 207 -4.45 0.90 4.57
CA ALA A 207 -5.33 0.88 3.42
C ALA A 207 -4.58 0.47 2.16
N VAL A 208 -5.32 -0.02 1.17
CA VAL A 208 -4.84 -0.23 -0.19
C VAL A 208 -5.59 0.69 -1.12
N LEU A 209 -4.84 1.51 -1.83
CA LEU A 209 -5.33 2.38 -2.89
C LEU A 209 -5.12 1.67 -4.24
N MET A 210 -6.09 1.73 -5.12
CA MET A 210 -6.00 1.07 -6.42
C MET A 210 -6.74 1.83 -7.52
N ASN A 211 -6.26 1.69 -8.76
CA ASN A 211 -6.96 2.23 -9.91
C ASN A 211 -8.17 1.35 -10.30
N LYS A 212 -9.08 1.89 -11.09
CA LYS A 212 -10.30 1.22 -11.55
C LYS A 212 -10.02 -0.12 -12.25
N LYS A 213 -8.92 -0.21 -13.00
CA LYS A 213 -8.54 -1.42 -13.74
C LYS A 213 -8.37 -2.62 -12.81
N VAL A 214 -7.55 -2.48 -11.75
CA VAL A 214 -7.27 -3.62 -10.85
C VAL A 214 -8.40 -3.88 -9.86
N ALA A 215 -9.21 -2.86 -9.55
CA ALA A 215 -10.37 -3.00 -8.68
C ALA A 215 -11.44 -3.97 -9.24
N THR A 216 -11.50 -4.17 -10.55
CA THR A 216 -12.45 -5.11 -11.18
C THR A 216 -12.32 -6.55 -10.68
N GLY A 217 -11.15 -6.95 -10.18
CA GLY A 217 -10.93 -8.26 -9.56
C GLY A 217 -11.53 -8.39 -8.15
N MET A 218 -11.79 -7.27 -7.48
CA MET A 218 -12.23 -7.24 -6.08
C MET A 218 -13.76 -7.11 -5.99
N THR A 219 -14.44 -8.25 -6.07
CA THR A 219 -15.89 -8.33 -5.91
C THR A 219 -16.27 -8.58 -4.45
N PRO A 220 -17.53 -8.29 -4.01
CA PRO A 220 -17.99 -8.59 -2.66
C PRO A 220 -17.64 -10.02 -2.22
N GLY A 221 -17.15 -10.17 -0.98
CA GLY A 221 -16.74 -11.47 -0.41
C GLY A 221 -15.31 -11.93 -0.76
N THR A 222 -14.58 -11.25 -1.67
CA THR A 222 -13.21 -11.67 -2.05
C THR A 222 -12.15 -11.28 -1.03
N HIS A 223 -12.40 -10.25 -0.24
CA HIS A 223 -11.53 -9.79 0.84
C HIS A 223 -12.39 -9.19 1.94
N GLY A 224 -11.90 -9.27 3.17
CA GLY A 224 -12.56 -8.72 4.35
C GLY A 224 -11.57 -8.45 5.46
N SER A 225 -11.97 -7.56 6.36
CA SER A 225 -11.28 -7.27 7.61
C SER A 225 -12.33 -6.90 8.63
N THR A 226 -12.32 -7.55 9.81
CA THR A 226 -13.32 -7.27 10.85
C THR A 226 -13.26 -5.82 11.31
N PHE A 227 -12.08 -5.30 11.58
CA PHE A 227 -11.89 -3.95 12.09
C PHE A 227 -11.41 -2.94 11.03
N GLY A 228 -11.07 -3.39 9.82
CA GLY A 228 -10.69 -2.48 8.74
C GLY A 228 -11.86 -1.58 8.35
N GLY A 229 -11.64 -0.25 8.36
CA GLY A 229 -12.70 0.72 8.08
C GLY A 229 -13.57 1.08 9.28
N ASN A 230 -13.24 0.66 10.51
CA ASN A 230 -14.04 0.97 11.68
C ASN A 230 -14.20 2.50 11.88
N PRO A 231 -15.36 2.98 12.39
CA PRO A 231 -15.66 4.42 12.52
C PRO A 231 -14.61 5.20 13.29
N LEU A 232 -14.04 4.63 14.36
CA LEU A 232 -13.04 5.31 15.19
C LEU A 232 -11.74 5.56 14.40
N ALA A 233 -11.21 4.54 13.72
CA ALA A 233 -10.03 4.66 12.87
C ALA A 233 -10.29 5.63 11.71
N MET A 234 -11.45 5.55 11.07
CA MET A 234 -11.79 6.40 9.93
C MET A 234 -11.93 7.87 10.31
N ALA A 235 -12.49 8.18 11.49
CA ALA A 235 -12.52 9.54 12.03
C ALA A 235 -11.11 10.11 12.24
N VAL A 236 -10.20 9.29 12.82
CA VAL A 236 -8.79 9.67 12.98
C VAL A 236 -8.11 9.91 11.63
N GLY A 237 -8.26 8.98 10.67
CA GLY A 237 -7.71 9.13 9.33
C GLY A 237 -8.19 10.38 8.60
N ASN A 238 -9.47 10.73 8.73
CA ASN A 238 -10.01 11.99 8.20
C ASN A 238 -9.31 13.21 8.77
N THR A 239 -9.09 13.23 10.09
CA THR A 239 -8.41 14.35 10.77
C THR A 239 -6.93 14.42 10.36
N VAL A 240 -6.26 13.28 10.22
CA VAL A 240 -4.88 13.23 9.69
C VAL A 240 -4.83 13.84 8.29
N MET A 241 -5.72 13.42 7.38
CA MET A 241 -5.76 13.97 6.01
C MET A 241 -5.93 15.49 6.01
N ASP A 242 -6.78 16.03 6.88
CA ASP A 242 -6.99 17.48 6.98
C ASP A 242 -5.75 18.25 7.47
N ILE A 243 -4.85 17.59 8.19
CA ILE A 243 -3.59 18.17 8.66
C ILE A 243 -2.48 18.03 7.60
N VAL A 244 -2.19 16.80 7.17
CA VAL A 244 -0.95 16.47 6.44
C VAL A 244 -1.03 16.74 4.93
N SER A 245 -2.23 16.86 4.36
CA SER A 245 -2.39 17.12 2.92
C SER A 245 -2.27 18.60 2.52
N THR A 246 -2.04 19.49 3.50
CA THR A 246 -1.96 20.93 3.24
C THR A 246 -0.56 21.34 2.76
N LYS A 247 -0.50 22.33 1.84
CA LYS A 247 0.79 22.90 1.39
C LYS A 247 1.64 23.41 2.56
N LYS A 248 0.99 24.05 3.54
CA LYS A 248 1.67 24.55 4.75
C LYS A 248 2.37 23.43 5.51
N PHE A 249 1.71 22.26 5.65
CA PHE A 249 2.33 21.10 6.32
C PHE A 249 3.51 20.56 5.51
N LEU A 250 3.31 20.34 4.21
CA LEU A 250 4.32 19.77 3.31
C LEU A 250 5.59 20.64 3.23
N ASN A 251 5.43 21.97 3.28
CA ASN A 251 6.57 22.90 3.26
C ASN A 251 7.41 22.88 4.54
N ASN A 252 6.88 22.29 5.63
CA ASN A 252 7.59 22.17 6.91
C ASN A 252 8.27 20.79 7.09
N VAL A 253 8.12 19.88 6.13
CA VAL A 253 8.73 18.54 6.11
C VAL A 253 10.01 18.55 5.31
#